data_adb965d62209b7a53e0eff438149d629
#
_entry.id   adb965d62209b7a53e0eff438149d629
#
_cell.length_a   1.000
_cell.length_b   1.000
_cell.length_c   1.000
_cell.angle_alpha   90.00
_cell.angle_beta   90.00
_cell.angle_gamma   90.00
#
_symmetry.space_group_name_H-M   'P 1'
#
loop_
_entity.id
_entity.type
_entity.pdbx_description
1 polymer ?
#
loop_
_entity_poly.entity_id
_entity_poly.type
_entity_poly.pdbx_seq_one_letter_code
_entity_poly.pdbx_strand_id
1 'polypeptide(L)'
;MNKSNHSPNSSVELEKMKVLIIDDEPINVALLEEILVENGYTRFKSVVDSKLAVDVCKSFQPDLILLDLMMPPPDGFAILDALRSETEENFLPVVVLTVDTNEQSKLRALECGATDFLVKPLDHIEVGLRIRNLLKSRRAHLLLDNQRSALEDAVCQRTAELRATISALQKTSELLSESV
;
A
#
# COMPACT_ATOMS: atom_id res chain seq x y z
N MET A 1 -5.16 14.62 -32.65
CA MET A 1 -3.80 14.73 -32.06
C MET A 1 -3.98 15.23 -30.65
N ASN A 2 -4.09 14.30 -29.71
CA ASN A 2 -4.24 14.64 -28.30
C ASN A 2 -2.99 14.14 -27.57
N LYS A 3 -2.07 15.05 -27.27
CA LYS A 3 -0.86 14.77 -26.50
C LYS A 3 -1.30 14.58 -25.07
N SER A 4 -1.32 13.31 -24.61
CA SER A 4 -1.45 12.97 -23.19
C SER A 4 -0.28 13.60 -22.43
N ASN A 5 -0.59 14.58 -21.60
CA ASN A 5 0.31 15.17 -20.61
C ASN A 5 0.70 14.09 -19.57
N HIS A 6 1.71 13.29 -19.90
CA HIS A 6 2.43 12.50 -18.91
C HIS A 6 3.44 13.42 -18.24
N SER A 7 3.12 13.92 -17.07
CA SER A 7 4.08 14.67 -16.25
C SER A 7 5.26 13.75 -15.91
N PRO A 8 6.49 14.10 -16.33
CA PRO A 8 7.67 13.25 -16.11
C PRO A 8 7.99 13.03 -14.62
N ASN A 9 7.42 13.83 -13.73
CA ASN A 9 7.66 13.75 -12.29
C ASN A 9 6.90 12.61 -11.59
N SER A 10 5.82 12.12 -12.19
CA SER A 10 4.99 11.07 -11.55
C SER A 10 5.53 9.65 -11.77
N SER A 11 6.27 9.40 -12.85
CA SER A 11 6.89 8.09 -13.11
C SER A 11 8.12 7.86 -12.23
N VAL A 12 8.99 8.85 -12.07
CA VAL A 12 10.18 8.79 -11.22
C VAL A 12 9.86 8.51 -9.74
N GLU A 13 8.70 8.95 -9.27
CA GLU A 13 8.29 8.68 -7.89
C GLU A 13 7.74 7.26 -7.69
N LEU A 14 7.08 6.68 -8.71
CA LEU A 14 6.63 5.28 -8.66
C LEU A 14 7.81 4.30 -8.65
N GLU A 15 8.89 4.61 -9.36
CA GLU A 15 10.11 3.81 -9.41
C GLU A 15 10.82 3.68 -8.04
N LYS A 16 10.52 4.59 -7.12
CA LYS A 16 11.05 4.58 -5.75
C LYS A 16 10.18 3.79 -4.75
N MET A 17 8.98 3.39 -5.17
CA MET A 17 8.10 2.60 -4.31
C MET A 17 8.64 1.19 -4.14
N LYS A 18 8.36 0.60 -2.99
CA LYS A 18 8.91 -0.68 -2.57
C LYS A 18 8.00 -1.83 -2.98
N VAL A 19 8.54 -2.81 -3.65
CA VAL A 19 7.82 -4.04 -4.02
C VAL A 19 8.39 -5.23 -3.27
N LEU A 20 7.54 -6.03 -2.64
CA LEU A 20 7.92 -7.28 -2.00
C LEU A 20 7.43 -8.46 -2.83
N ILE A 21 8.33 -9.38 -3.16
CA ILE A 21 8.04 -10.63 -3.86
C ILE A 21 8.09 -11.76 -2.83
N ILE A 22 7.07 -12.60 -2.79
CA ILE A 22 6.99 -13.78 -1.94
C ILE A 22 6.60 -14.97 -2.82
N ASP A 23 7.57 -15.81 -3.15
CA ASP A 23 7.40 -17.01 -3.99
C ASP A 23 8.54 -17.98 -3.65
N ASP A 24 8.25 -19.24 -3.36
CA ASP A 24 9.24 -20.24 -2.95
C ASP A 24 10.06 -20.78 -4.13
N GLU A 25 9.66 -20.51 -5.36
CA GLU A 25 10.38 -20.92 -6.56
C GLU A 25 11.35 -19.82 -7.05
N PRO A 26 12.67 -20.05 -7.00
CA PRO A 26 13.65 -19.04 -7.43
C PRO A 26 13.51 -18.59 -8.89
N ILE A 27 12.98 -19.45 -9.76
CA ILE A 27 12.76 -19.11 -11.18
C ILE A 27 11.67 -18.04 -11.31
N ASN A 28 10.58 -18.17 -10.56
CA ASN A 28 9.50 -17.18 -10.56
C ASN A 28 9.99 -15.85 -9.97
N VAL A 29 10.76 -15.91 -8.90
CA VAL A 29 11.39 -14.74 -8.28
C VAL A 29 12.26 -14.00 -9.31
N ALA A 30 13.17 -14.71 -10.00
CA ALA A 30 14.04 -14.11 -10.99
C ALA A 30 13.27 -13.45 -12.14
N LEU A 31 12.20 -14.08 -12.61
CA LEU A 31 11.31 -13.51 -13.64
C LEU A 31 10.64 -12.23 -13.16
N LEU A 32 10.11 -12.22 -11.94
CA LEU A 32 9.45 -11.02 -11.39
C LEU A 32 10.44 -9.88 -11.15
N GLU A 33 11.65 -10.19 -10.68
CA GLU A 33 12.73 -9.21 -10.52
C GLU A 33 13.13 -8.60 -11.87
N GLU A 34 13.26 -9.42 -12.93
CA GLU A 34 13.53 -8.93 -14.28
C GLU A 34 12.43 -7.98 -14.76
N ILE A 35 11.16 -8.35 -14.59
CA ILE A 35 10.01 -7.50 -14.94
C ILE A 35 10.06 -6.16 -14.18
N LEU A 36 10.39 -6.19 -12.89
CA LEU A 36 10.50 -4.98 -12.09
C LEU A 36 11.62 -4.07 -12.60
N VAL A 37 12.79 -4.62 -12.90
CA VAL A 37 13.94 -3.88 -13.42
C VAL A 37 13.63 -3.26 -14.78
N GLU A 38 13.03 -4.02 -15.70
CA GLU A 38 12.62 -3.54 -17.02
C GLU A 38 11.61 -2.38 -16.94
N ASN A 39 10.76 -2.37 -15.91
CA ASN A 39 9.79 -1.30 -15.67
C ASN A 39 10.35 -0.14 -14.81
N GLY A 40 11.67 -0.14 -14.50
CA GLY A 40 12.36 0.94 -13.81
C GLY A 40 12.28 0.88 -12.27
N TYR A 41 11.68 -0.16 -11.69
CA TYR A 41 11.61 -0.30 -10.23
C TYR A 41 12.96 -0.75 -9.67
N THR A 42 13.49 -0.01 -8.71
CA THR A 42 14.82 -0.25 -8.14
C THR A 42 14.79 -0.69 -6.67
N ARG A 43 13.63 -0.63 -6.02
CA ARG A 43 13.46 -0.93 -4.61
C ARG A 43 12.53 -2.12 -4.42
N PHE A 44 13.06 -3.29 -4.59
CA PHE A 44 12.32 -4.53 -4.31
C PHE A 44 13.12 -5.46 -3.42
N LYS A 45 12.42 -6.40 -2.80
CA LYS A 45 12.98 -7.46 -1.98
C LYS A 45 12.22 -8.75 -2.28
N SER A 46 12.92 -9.88 -2.25
CA SER A 46 12.36 -11.19 -2.52
C SER A 46 12.50 -12.10 -1.31
N VAL A 47 11.50 -12.92 -1.06
CA VAL A 47 11.43 -13.88 0.03
C VAL A 47 11.04 -15.24 -0.55
N VAL A 48 11.92 -16.20 -0.42
CA VAL A 48 11.70 -17.59 -0.86
C VAL A 48 11.27 -18.52 0.29
N ASP A 49 11.51 -18.14 1.53
CA ASP A 49 11.01 -18.87 2.71
C ASP A 49 9.74 -18.18 3.21
N SER A 50 8.61 -18.83 2.97
CA SER A 50 7.28 -18.35 3.34
C SER A 50 7.14 -17.98 4.82
N LYS A 51 7.92 -18.64 5.71
CA LYS A 51 7.93 -18.36 7.16
C LYS A 51 8.45 -16.97 7.51
N LEU A 52 9.29 -16.40 6.66
CA LEU A 52 9.88 -15.07 6.87
C LEU A 52 9.02 -13.95 6.26
N ALA A 53 7.98 -14.29 5.50
CA ALA A 53 7.22 -13.32 4.70
C ALA A 53 6.64 -12.17 5.54
N VAL A 54 5.99 -12.46 6.65
CA VAL A 54 5.36 -11.47 7.52
C VAL A 54 6.41 -10.55 8.18
N ASP A 55 7.49 -11.12 8.71
CA ASP A 55 8.55 -10.35 9.36
C ASP A 55 9.29 -9.45 8.38
N VAL A 56 9.54 -9.95 7.17
CA VAL A 56 10.13 -9.14 6.10
C VAL A 56 9.17 -8.04 5.65
N CYS A 57 7.89 -8.32 5.55
CA CYS A 57 6.89 -7.30 5.22
C CYS A 57 6.90 -6.16 6.27
N LYS A 58 6.90 -6.49 7.55
CA LYS A 58 6.98 -5.51 8.66
C LYS A 58 8.24 -4.65 8.61
N SER A 59 9.39 -5.27 8.41
CA SER A 59 10.68 -4.58 8.41
C SER A 59 10.94 -3.78 7.14
N PHE A 60 10.51 -4.28 5.99
CA PHE A 60 10.70 -3.65 4.69
C PHE A 60 9.66 -2.58 4.40
N GLN A 61 8.43 -2.73 4.91
CA GLN A 61 7.29 -1.83 4.67
C GLN A 61 7.05 -1.60 3.16
N PRO A 62 6.60 -2.62 2.43
CA PRO A 62 6.37 -2.51 1.00
C PRO A 62 5.17 -1.64 0.66
N ASP A 63 5.15 -1.12 -0.56
CA ASP A 63 4.02 -0.42 -1.16
C ASP A 63 3.15 -1.32 -2.04
N LEU A 64 3.66 -2.50 -2.40
CA LEU A 64 2.99 -3.56 -3.15
C LEU A 64 3.59 -4.90 -2.77
N ILE A 65 2.76 -5.93 -2.70
CA ILE A 65 3.19 -7.33 -2.51
C ILE A 65 2.76 -8.16 -3.71
N LEU A 66 3.69 -8.95 -4.24
CA LEU A 66 3.46 -10.04 -5.19
C LEU A 66 3.57 -11.33 -4.40
N LEU A 67 2.49 -12.10 -4.30
CA LEU A 67 2.38 -13.26 -3.41
C LEU A 67 1.97 -14.50 -4.18
N ASP A 68 2.81 -15.52 -4.20
CA ASP A 68 2.40 -16.84 -4.68
C ASP A 68 1.46 -17.51 -3.68
N LEU A 69 0.40 -18.14 -4.19
CA LEU A 69 -0.53 -18.91 -3.35
C LEU A 69 -0.03 -20.32 -3.07
N MET A 70 0.72 -20.90 -3.99
CA MET A 70 1.05 -22.32 -3.99
C MET A 70 2.45 -22.55 -3.41
N MET A 71 2.61 -22.28 -2.12
CA MET A 71 3.86 -22.47 -1.38
C MET A 71 3.70 -23.52 -0.27
N PRO A 72 4.81 -24.15 0.19
CA PRO A 72 4.80 -24.93 1.41
C PRO A 72 4.35 -24.12 2.64
N PRO A 73 3.73 -24.76 3.65
CA PRO A 73 3.19 -24.03 4.82
C PRO A 73 4.22 -23.14 5.55
N PRO A 74 3.81 -21.89 5.88
CA PRO A 74 2.52 -21.27 5.63
C PRO A 74 2.29 -20.98 4.15
N ASP A 75 1.13 -21.39 3.63
CA ASP A 75 0.75 -21.14 2.23
C ASP A 75 0.41 -19.65 1.99
N GLY A 76 0.22 -19.27 0.73
CA GLY A 76 -0.07 -17.88 0.39
C GLY A 76 -1.37 -17.36 1.01
N PHE A 77 -2.37 -18.20 1.23
CA PHE A 77 -3.62 -17.79 1.89
C PHE A 77 -3.38 -17.47 3.37
N ALA A 78 -2.61 -18.28 4.09
CA ALA A 78 -2.25 -18.03 5.47
C ALA A 78 -1.43 -16.74 5.64
N ILE A 79 -0.52 -16.48 4.69
CA ILE A 79 0.25 -15.23 4.66
C ILE A 79 -0.65 -14.04 4.37
N LEU A 80 -1.56 -14.14 3.41
CA LEU A 80 -2.51 -13.08 3.06
C LEU A 80 -3.39 -12.70 4.26
N ASP A 81 -3.93 -13.69 4.96
CA ASP A 81 -4.74 -13.50 6.16
C ASP A 81 -3.93 -12.81 7.28
N ALA A 82 -2.71 -13.26 7.55
CA ALA A 82 -1.82 -12.64 8.52
C ALA A 82 -1.47 -11.18 8.16
N LEU A 83 -1.23 -10.89 6.87
CA LEU A 83 -0.95 -9.52 6.41
C LEU A 83 -2.17 -8.61 6.57
N ARG A 84 -3.39 -9.11 6.33
CA ARG A 84 -4.61 -8.32 6.45
C ARG A 84 -4.98 -8.02 7.90
N SER A 85 -4.79 -8.97 8.80
CA SER A 85 -5.02 -8.74 10.24
C SER A 85 -4.14 -7.63 10.82
N GLU A 86 -3.01 -7.34 10.20
CA GLU A 86 -2.06 -6.31 10.66
C GLU A 86 -2.17 -4.97 9.90
N THR A 87 -2.87 -4.93 8.77
CA THR A 87 -2.90 -3.75 7.88
C THR A 87 -4.30 -3.18 7.67
N GLU A 88 -5.26 -3.46 8.57
CA GLU A 88 -6.66 -3.04 8.42
C GLU A 88 -6.85 -1.54 8.11
N GLU A 89 -5.97 -0.67 8.57
CA GLU A 89 -6.07 0.79 8.35
C GLU A 89 -5.31 1.29 7.10
N ASN A 90 -4.43 0.46 6.52
CA ASN A 90 -3.56 0.90 5.41
C ASN A 90 -3.85 0.12 4.13
N PHE A 91 -4.30 0.81 3.09
CA PHE A 91 -4.47 0.21 1.76
C PHE A 91 -3.12 -0.26 1.20
N LEU A 92 -2.71 -1.50 1.53
CA LEU A 92 -1.54 -2.16 0.95
C LEU A 92 -2.02 -3.12 -0.14
N PRO A 93 -1.76 -2.85 -1.44
CA PRO A 93 -2.14 -3.75 -2.51
C PRO A 93 -1.33 -5.05 -2.46
N VAL A 94 -2.04 -6.18 -2.55
CA VAL A 94 -1.47 -7.52 -2.65
C VAL A 94 -1.99 -8.14 -3.94
N VAL A 95 -1.06 -8.47 -4.85
CA VAL A 95 -1.35 -9.21 -6.09
C VAL A 95 -1.00 -10.66 -5.85
N VAL A 96 -1.97 -11.52 -6.05
CA VAL A 96 -1.82 -12.95 -5.87
C VAL A 96 -1.42 -13.60 -7.20
N LEU A 97 -0.39 -14.45 -7.16
CA LEU A 97 0.07 -15.24 -8.29
C LEU A 97 -0.48 -16.66 -8.15
N THR A 98 -1.09 -17.22 -9.19
CA THR A 98 -1.70 -18.54 -9.12
C THR A 98 -1.65 -19.27 -10.46
N VAL A 99 -1.48 -20.58 -10.41
CA VAL A 99 -1.68 -21.46 -11.57
C VAL A 99 -3.14 -21.88 -11.74
N ASP A 100 -3.95 -21.68 -10.70
CA ASP A 100 -5.35 -22.08 -10.70
C ASP A 100 -6.21 -21.03 -11.40
N THR A 101 -6.84 -21.46 -12.50
CA THR A 101 -7.76 -20.63 -13.28
C THR A 101 -9.21 -20.73 -12.78
N ASN A 102 -9.47 -21.55 -11.75
CA ASN A 102 -10.81 -21.75 -11.21
C ASN A 102 -11.35 -20.46 -10.58
N GLU A 103 -12.58 -20.10 -10.95
CA GLU A 103 -13.27 -18.93 -10.42
C GLU A 103 -13.39 -18.95 -8.88
N GLN A 104 -13.58 -20.12 -8.29
CA GLN A 104 -13.69 -20.27 -6.83
C GLN A 104 -12.40 -19.90 -6.12
N SER A 105 -11.24 -20.30 -6.63
CA SER A 105 -9.94 -19.95 -6.05
C SER A 105 -9.64 -18.47 -6.15
N LYS A 106 -10.00 -17.84 -7.28
CA LYS A 106 -9.88 -16.40 -7.49
C LYS A 106 -10.79 -15.62 -6.54
N LEU A 107 -12.06 -16.05 -6.43
CA LEU A 107 -13.02 -15.44 -5.52
C LEU A 107 -12.53 -15.53 -4.07
N ARG A 108 -12.08 -16.71 -3.64
CA ARG A 108 -11.51 -16.91 -2.31
C ARG A 108 -10.33 -15.98 -2.04
N ALA A 109 -9.41 -15.82 -3.00
CA ALA A 109 -8.26 -14.92 -2.83
C ALA A 109 -8.71 -13.46 -2.62
N LEU A 110 -9.69 -12.99 -3.39
CA LEU A 110 -10.27 -11.65 -3.25
C LEU A 110 -11.01 -11.49 -1.91
N GLU A 111 -11.78 -12.49 -1.48
CA GLU A 111 -12.47 -12.51 -0.17
C GLU A 111 -11.46 -12.47 0.99
N CYS A 112 -10.32 -13.14 0.85
CA CYS A 112 -9.20 -13.06 1.82
C CYS A 112 -8.44 -11.73 1.74
N GLY A 113 -8.87 -10.78 0.89
CA GLY A 113 -8.32 -9.44 0.83
C GLY A 113 -7.23 -9.22 -0.21
N ALA A 114 -7.00 -10.14 -1.17
CA ALA A 114 -6.16 -9.83 -2.33
C ALA A 114 -6.75 -8.63 -3.09
N THR A 115 -5.90 -7.74 -3.56
CA THR A 115 -6.34 -6.59 -4.37
C THR A 115 -6.54 -6.98 -5.83
N ASP A 116 -5.74 -7.92 -6.32
CA ASP A 116 -5.76 -8.40 -7.69
C ASP A 116 -5.14 -9.79 -7.78
N PHE A 117 -5.26 -10.46 -8.91
CA PHE A 117 -4.61 -11.74 -9.17
C PHE A 117 -3.99 -11.77 -10.58
N LEU A 118 -2.94 -12.57 -10.72
CA LEU A 118 -2.27 -12.88 -11.98
C LEU A 118 -2.17 -14.39 -12.14
N VAL A 119 -2.49 -14.88 -13.33
CA VAL A 119 -2.43 -16.32 -13.64
C VAL A 119 -1.09 -16.65 -14.27
N LYS A 120 -0.41 -17.67 -13.74
CA LYS A 120 0.81 -18.22 -14.33
C LYS A 120 0.44 -19.05 -15.59
N PRO A 121 1.21 -18.97 -16.72
CA PRO A 121 2.47 -18.28 -16.87
C PRO A 121 2.32 -16.75 -16.94
N LEU A 122 3.25 -16.03 -16.30
CA LEU A 122 3.20 -14.58 -16.18
C LEU A 122 3.59 -13.91 -17.50
N ASP A 123 2.76 -12.99 -17.97
CA ASP A 123 3.07 -12.12 -19.11
C ASP A 123 3.75 -10.83 -18.61
N HIS A 124 4.93 -10.50 -19.15
CA HIS A 124 5.73 -9.35 -18.74
C HIS A 124 4.97 -8.02 -18.84
N ILE A 125 4.19 -7.86 -19.91
CA ILE A 125 3.45 -6.61 -20.14
C ILE A 125 2.29 -6.51 -19.17
N GLU A 126 1.54 -7.60 -18.97
CA GLU A 126 0.41 -7.62 -18.03
C GLU A 126 0.89 -7.33 -16.61
N VAL A 127 1.91 -8.04 -16.13
CA VAL A 127 2.50 -7.86 -14.78
C VAL A 127 2.95 -6.42 -14.58
N GLY A 128 3.72 -5.86 -15.52
CA GLY A 128 4.21 -4.48 -15.46
C GLY A 128 3.08 -3.45 -15.38
N LEU A 129 2.02 -3.62 -16.18
CA LEU A 129 0.85 -2.75 -16.17
C LEU A 129 0.07 -2.81 -14.85
N ARG A 130 -0.14 -4.01 -14.30
CA ARG A 130 -0.82 -4.23 -13.01
C ARG A 130 -0.06 -3.57 -11.87
N ILE A 131 1.24 -3.86 -11.76
CA ILE A 131 2.12 -3.25 -10.75
C ILE A 131 2.02 -1.72 -10.82
N ARG A 132 2.19 -1.13 -12.00
CA ARG A 132 2.12 0.31 -12.18
C ARG A 132 0.78 0.92 -11.75
N ASN A 133 -0.34 0.29 -12.10
CA ASN A 133 -1.66 0.79 -11.75
C ASN A 133 -1.92 0.72 -10.24
N LEU A 134 -1.51 -0.37 -9.60
CA LEU A 134 -1.67 -0.55 -8.16
C LEU A 134 -0.76 0.37 -7.35
N LEU A 135 0.48 0.59 -7.79
CA LEU A 135 1.37 1.56 -7.16
C LEU A 135 0.87 3.00 -7.31
N LYS A 136 0.24 3.36 -8.44
CA LYS A 136 -0.44 4.66 -8.57
C LYS A 136 -1.59 4.81 -7.57
N SER A 137 -2.41 3.78 -7.40
CA SER A 137 -3.49 3.77 -6.44
C SER A 137 -2.97 3.87 -5.00
N ARG A 138 -1.94 3.08 -4.66
CA ARG A 138 -1.27 3.15 -3.35
C ARG A 138 -0.73 4.54 -3.05
N ARG A 139 -0.04 5.15 -4.00
CA ARG A 139 0.50 6.50 -3.87
C ARG A 139 -0.60 7.53 -3.62
N ALA A 140 -1.70 7.47 -4.37
CA ALA A 140 -2.83 8.37 -4.18
C ALA A 140 -3.41 8.23 -2.76
N HIS A 141 -3.52 7.01 -2.25
CA HIS A 141 -3.97 6.72 -0.90
C HIS A 141 -3.05 7.35 0.16
N LEU A 142 -1.74 7.13 0.03
CA LEU A 142 -0.75 7.71 0.94
C LEU A 142 -0.78 9.25 0.96
N LEU A 143 -1.00 9.88 -0.20
CA LEU A 143 -1.14 11.34 -0.28
C LEU A 143 -2.40 11.83 0.44
N LEU A 144 -3.53 11.13 0.28
CA LEU A 144 -4.79 11.47 0.95
C LEU A 144 -4.66 11.30 2.47
N ASP A 145 -4.05 10.23 2.94
CA ASP A 145 -3.82 9.99 4.37
C ASP A 145 -2.94 11.07 4.99
N ASN A 146 -1.87 11.46 4.31
CA ASN A 146 -1.02 12.57 4.77
C ASN A 146 -1.77 13.90 4.83
N GLN A 147 -2.61 14.21 3.84
CA GLN A 147 -3.41 15.42 3.83
C GLN A 147 -4.46 15.42 4.94
N ARG A 148 -5.10 14.27 5.18
CA ARG A 148 -6.06 14.08 6.25
C ARG A 148 -5.42 14.31 7.62
N SER A 149 -4.27 13.68 7.88
CA SER A 149 -3.53 13.86 9.14
C SER A 149 -3.13 15.31 9.37
N ALA A 150 -2.61 15.99 8.36
CA ALA A 150 -2.24 17.42 8.46
C ALA A 150 -3.46 18.31 8.74
N LEU A 151 -4.62 17.99 8.16
CA LEU A 151 -5.86 18.72 8.42
C LEU A 151 -6.38 18.48 9.84
N GLU A 152 -6.35 17.25 10.33
CA GLU A 152 -6.72 16.88 11.69
C GLU A 152 -5.87 17.64 12.72
N ASP A 153 -4.55 17.71 12.50
CA ASP A 153 -3.63 18.49 13.34
C ASP A 153 -3.95 20.00 13.33
N ALA A 154 -4.20 20.54 12.15
CA ALA A 154 -4.56 21.96 12.00
C ALA A 154 -5.89 22.30 12.70
N VAL A 155 -6.89 21.41 12.60
CA VAL A 155 -8.19 21.57 13.30
C VAL A 155 -7.97 21.49 14.81
N CYS A 156 -7.17 20.55 15.30
CA CYS A 156 -6.86 20.43 16.72
C CYS A 156 -6.20 21.70 17.27
N GLN A 157 -5.17 22.21 16.59
CA GLN A 157 -4.50 23.47 16.96
C GLN A 157 -5.48 24.65 16.98
N ARG A 158 -6.29 24.81 15.92
CA ARG A 158 -7.22 25.92 15.83
C ARG A 158 -8.31 25.87 16.89
N THR A 159 -8.76 24.68 17.23
CA THR A 159 -9.74 24.47 18.31
C THR A 159 -9.15 24.84 19.68
N ALA A 160 -7.90 24.49 19.93
CA ALA A 160 -7.19 24.86 21.17
C ALA A 160 -7.02 26.40 21.30
N GLU A 161 -6.60 27.07 20.21
CA GLU A 161 -6.49 28.53 20.17
C GLU A 161 -7.82 29.24 20.43
N LEU A 162 -8.90 28.78 19.80
CA LEU A 162 -10.24 29.32 19.99
C LEU A 162 -10.71 29.15 21.44
N ARG A 163 -10.50 27.98 22.04
CA ARG A 163 -10.86 27.76 23.45
C ARG A 163 -10.09 28.70 24.39
N ALA A 164 -8.81 28.90 24.16
CA ALA A 164 -7.98 29.81 24.96
C ALA A 164 -8.49 31.26 24.80
N THR A 165 -8.83 31.68 23.58
CA THR A 165 -9.36 33.02 23.31
C THR A 165 -10.71 33.24 23.99
N ILE A 166 -11.63 32.27 23.92
CA ILE A 166 -12.92 32.33 24.58
C ILE A 166 -12.75 32.46 26.10
N SER A 167 -11.88 31.66 26.70
CA SER A 167 -11.58 31.70 28.14
C SER A 167 -11.02 33.07 28.56
N ALA A 168 -10.14 33.66 27.76
CA ALA A 168 -9.59 35.00 28.02
C ALA A 168 -10.65 36.08 27.92
N LEU A 169 -11.51 36.01 26.92
CA LEU A 169 -12.63 36.95 26.76
C LEU A 169 -13.65 36.86 27.91
N GLN A 170 -13.97 35.65 28.37
CA GLN A 170 -14.86 35.46 29.51
C GLN A 170 -14.31 36.09 30.78
N LYS A 171 -13.01 35.87 31.10
CA LYS A 171 -12.36 36.51 32.25
C LYS A 171 -12.38 38.03 32.15
N THR A 172 -12.14 38.59 30.98
CA THR A 172 -12.17 40.06 30.78
C THR A 172 -13.57 40.62 30.97
N SER A 173 -14.59 39.88 30.48
CA SER A 173 -15.99 40.26 30.65
C SER A 173 -16.46 40.27 32.13
N GLU A 174 -16.02 39.22 32.88
CA GLU A 174 -16.29 39.11 34.32
C GLU A 174 -15.68 40.29 35.10
N LEU A 175 -14.41 40.61 34.85
CA LEU A 175 -13.71 41.73 35.48
C LEU A 175 -14.37 43.10 35.19
N LEU A 176 -14.89 43.28 33.98
CA LEU A 176 -15.61 44.50 33.61
C LEU A 176 -16.97 44.60 34.29
N SER A 177 -17.64 43.49 34.56
CA SER A 177 -18.96 43.49 35.25
C SER A 177 -18.84 43.71 36.76
N GLU A 178 -17.68 43.36 37.38
CA GLU A 178 -17.44 43.63 38.80
C GLU A 178 -16.98 45.07 39.11
N SER A 179 -16.61 45.84 38.10
CA SER A 179 -16.09 47.21 38.24
C SER A 179 -17.14 48.29 38.04
N VAL A 180 -18.43 47.93 37.91
CA VAL A 180 -19.60 48.82 37.81
C VAL A 180 -20.45 48.69 39.05
#